data_2f33c3be6de77f72354f43d3547ad946
#
_entry.id   2f33c3be6de77f72354f43d3547ad946
#
_cell.length_a   1.000
_cell.length_b   1.000
_cell.length_c   1.000
_cell.angle_alpha   90.00
_cell.angle_beta   90.00
_cell.angle_gamma   90.00
#
_symmetry.space_group_name_H-M   'P 1'
#
loop_
_entity.id
_entity.type
_entity.pdbx_description
1 polymer ?
#
loop_
_entity_poly.entity_id
_entity_poly.type
_entity_poly.pdbx_seq_one_letter_code
_entity_poly.pdbx_strand_id
1 'polypeptide(L)'
;IAQKNDLILLPEIHAEYGLNLHDEVAQEGYQIYDFFLPGLMIHTLETANSNALLTWAKEIINKGYKTVNMLGCHDGIPVLDLKGKKVNGKYNKGLLEDNEIETIMDTIIKRGGRVKNLYDPSGKKISYYQVNATFFSALGEDEKKLLLARAIQLFMPGIPQVWYLDLFAGKNNYKAADKGGSGGHKEINRTTLSNSDIEEGLQKPIVQNQLKLMRLRNTLKAFNGVVSLNESLENELHITWKNNNSIAALKANLKTFTFSVQYSEKNELKTLVF
;
A
#
# COMPACT_ATOMS: atom_id res chain seq x y z
N ILE A 1 -10.27 -29.32 -3.58
CA ILE A 1 -9.00 -29.58 -4.30
C ILE A 1 -7.84 -28.98 -3.51
N ALA A 2 -7.89 -27.70 -3.11
CA ALA A 2 -6.80 -27.01 -2.41
C ALA A 2 -6.38 -27.74 -1.11
N GLN A 3 -7.31 -28.05 -0.23
CA GLN A 3 -7.05 -28.77 1.03
C GLN A 3 -6.40 -30.14 0.81
N LYS A 4 -6.77 -30.86 -0.28
CA LYS A 4 -6.18 -32.17 -0.59
C LYS A 4 -4.73 -32.09 -1.07
N ASN A 5 -4.25 -30.91 -1.42
CA ASN A 5 -2.92 -30.65 -1.95
C ASN A 5 -2.13 -29.65 -1.09
N ASP A 6 -2.57 -29.42 0.14
CA ASP A 6 -1.96 -28.48 1.09
C ASP A 6 -1.70 -27.06 0.50
N LEU A 7 -2.60 -26.60 -0.38
CA LEU A 7 -2.52 -25.29 -0.99
C LEU A 7 -3.22 -24.25 -0.14
N ILE A 8 -2.55 -23.13 0.10
CA ILE A 8 -3.14 -21.94 0.70
C ILE A 8 -3.73 -21.09 -0.41
N LEU A 9 -5.04 -20.79 -0.32
CA LEU A 9 -5.72 -19.93 -1.26
C LEU A 9 -5.54 -18.46 -0.83
N LEU A 10 -5.26 -17.60 -1.80
CA LEU A 10 -5.20 -16.16 -1.66
C LEU A 10 -6.19 -15.55 -2.67
N PRO A 11 -7.47 -15.39 -2.30
CA PRO A 11 -8.47 -14.83 -3.21
C PRO A 11 -8.16 -13.37 -3.52
N GLU A 12 -8.31 -13.01 -4.79
CA GLU A 12 -8.24 -11.64 -5.25
C GLU A 12 -9.65 -11.04 -5.24
N ILE A 13 -9.90 -10.14 -4.29
CA ILE A 13 -11.22 -9.55 -4.06
C ILE A 13 -11.14 -8.05 -4.22
N HIS A 14 -11.76 -7.54 -5.28
CA HIS A 14 -12.00 -6.12 -5.48
C HIS A 14 -13.46 -5.80 -5.18
N ALA A 15 -13.71 -5.14 -4.06
CA ALA A 15 -15.03 -4.71 -3.65
C ALA A 15 -14.94 -3.47 -2.77
N GLU A 16 -15.97 -2.62 -2.82
CA GLU A 16 -16.05 -1.48 -1.92
C GLU A 16 -16.06 -1.95 -0.47
N TYR A 17 -15.31 -1.28 0.40
CA TYR A 17 -15.19 -1.59 1.82
C TYR A 17 -16.58 -1.74 2.48
N GLY A 18 -17.52 -0.84 2.15
CA GLY A 18 -18.87 -0.87 2.69
C GLY A 18 -19.70 -2.10 2.29
N LEU A 19 -19.26 -2.88 1.29
CA LEU A 19 -19.86 -4.17 0.94
C LEU A 19 -19.50 -5.28 1.93
N ASN A 20 -18.38 -5.13 2.65
CA ASN A 20 -17.90 -6.02 3.70
C ASN A 20 -17.47 -7.42 3.23
N LEU A 21 -17.27 -7.63 1.92
CA LEU A 21 -16.88 -8.92 1.35
C LEU A 21 -15.50 -9.37 1.83
N HIS A 22 -14.58 -8.44 2.05
CA HIS A 22 -13.25 -8.71 2.62
C HIS A 22 -13.34 -9.37 4.01
N ASP A 23 -14.28 -8.91 4.84
CA ASP A 23 -14.52 -9.47 6.18
C ASP A 23 -15.09 -10.89 6.09
N GLU A 24 -16.09 -11.09 5.23
CA GLU A 24 -16.70 -12.41 5.03
C GLU A 24 -15.64 -13.45 4.65
N VAL A 25 -14.79 -13.14 3.66
CA VAL A 25 -13.74 -14.05 3.19
C VAL A 25 -12.65 -14.25 4.24
N ALA A 26 -12.24 -13.20 4.95
CA ALA A 26 -11.25 -13.32 6.01
C ALA A 26 -11.76 -14.15 7.20
N GLN A 27 -13.06 -14.04 7.55
CA GLN A 27 -13.68 -14.85 8.60
C GLN A 27 -13.77 -16.34 8.24
N GLU A 28 -13.82 -16.70 6.95
CA GLU A 28 -13.68 -18.08 6.49
C GLU A 28 -12.24 -18.62 6.64
N GLY A 29 -11.29 -17.80 7.10
CA GLY A 29 -9.90 -18.18 7.37
C GLY A 29 -8.93 -17.99 6.21
N TYR A 30 -9.37 -17.41 5.10
CA TYR A 30 -8.51 -17.11 3.97
C TYR A 30 -7.57 -15.94 4.27
N GLN A 31 -6.39 -15.96 3.64
CA GLN A 31 -5.60 -14.75 3.48
C GLN A 31 -6.28 -13.85 2.44
N ILE A 32 -6.22 -12.54 2.63
CA ILE A 32 -6.77 -11.56 1.69
C ILE A 32 -5.68 -10.59 1.22
N TYR A 33 -5.75 -10.16 -0.04
CA TYR A 33 -4.98 -9.00 -0.49
C TYR A 33 -5.51 -7.74 0.18
N ASP A 34 -4.59 -6.90 0.64
CA ASP A 34 -4.92 -5.58 1.20
C ASP A 34 -4.96 -4.53 0.06
N PHE A 35 -6.07 -4.52 -0.67
CA PHE A 35 -6.32 -3.53 -1.72
C PHE A 35 -6.72 -2.15 -1.19
N PHE A 36 -6.89 -2.01 0.13
CA PHE A 36 -7.17 -0.73 0.77
C PHE A 36 -5.90 0.08 1.03
N LEU A 37 -4.80 -0.60 1.36
CA LEU A 37 -3.55 0.04 1.74
C LEU A 37 -3.00 1.01 0.68
N PRO A 38 -2.97 0.72 -0.64
CA PRO A 38 -2.41 1.64 -1.63
C PRO A 38 -3.08 3.01 -1.63
N GLY A 39 -4.39 3.05 -1.69
CA GLY A 39 -5.16 4.29 -1.69
C GLY A 39 -5.10 5.02 -0.34
N LEU A 40 -5.21 4.29 0.79
CA LEU A 40 -5.03 4.86 2.13
C LEU A 40 -3.64 5.47 2.31
N MET A 41 -2.60 4.85 1.76
CA MET A 41 -1.24 5.37 1.84
C MET A 41 -1.10 6.70 1.10
N ILE A 42 -1.65 6.79 -0.12
CA ILE A 42 -1.64 8.06 -0.88
C ILE A 42 -2.41 9.13 -0.10
N HIS A 43 -3.63 8.81 0.38
CA HIS A 43 -4.41 9.73 1.20
C HIS A 43 -3.61 10.23 2.41
N THR A 44 -3.02 9.31 3.18
CA THR A 44 -2.25 9.63 4.38
C THR A 44 -1.08 10.57 4.10
N LEU A 45 -0.34 10.32 3.01
CA LEU A 45 0.84 11.14 2.65
C LEU A 45 0.45 12.49 2.04
N GLU A 46 -0.67 12.57 1.30
CA GLU A 46 -1.11 13.84 0.70
C GLU A 46 -1.81 14.77 1.69
N THR A 47 -2.52 14.19 2.67
CA THR A 47 -3.24 14.99 3.68
C THR A 47 -2.46 15.16 4.99
N ALA A 48 -1.35 14.45 5.17
CA ALA A 48 -0.64 14.33 6.44
C ALA A 48 -1.56 13.90 7.59
N ASN A 49 -2.51 12.98 7.32
CA ASN A 49 -3.48 12.48 8.28
C ASN A 49 -3.50 10.95 8.30
N SER A 50 -3.17 10.36 9.47
CA SER A 50 -3.05 8.92 9.66
C SER A 50 -4.37 8.23 10.03
N ASN A 51 -5.45 8.96 10.32
CA ASN A 51 -6.65 8.41 10.95
C ASN A 51 -7.30 7.27 10.16
N ALA A 52 -7.48 7.42 8.85
CA ALA A 52 -8.10 6.38 8.02
C ALA A 52 -7.21 5.13 7.94
N LEU A 53 -5.90 5.31 7.75
CA LEU A 53 -4.92 4.22 7.74
C LEU A 53 -4.88 3.47 9.09
N LEU A 54 -4.88 4.20 10.21
CA LEU A 54 -4.90 3.60 11.54
C LEU A 54 -6.23 2.90 11.84
N THR A 55 -7.35 3.40 11.32
CA THR A 55 -8.66 2.72 11.42
C THR A 55 -8.60 1.35 10.76
N TRP A 56 -8.08 1.25 9.55
CA TRP A 56 -7.89 -0.01 8.85
C TRP A 56 -6.90 -0.93 9.57
N ALA A 57 -5.75 -0.41 10.01
CA ALA A 57 -4.77 -1.19 10.75
C ALA A 57 -5.35 -1.77 12.07
N LYS A 58 -6.17 -0.99 12.79
CA LYS A 58 -6.88 -1.46 13.99
C LYS A 58 -7.86 -2.58 13.66
N GLU A 59 -8.56 -2.49 12.55
CA GLU A 59 -9.50 -3.54 12.14
C GLU A 59 -8.76 -4.85 11.83
N ILE A 60 -7.66 -4.80 11.05
CA ILE A 60 -6.81 -5.97 10.78
C ILE A 60 -6.38 -6.64 12.10
N ILE A 61 -5.90 -5.84 13.06
CA ILE A 61 -5.41 -6.35 14.36
C ILE A 61 -6.55 -6.96 15.16
N ASN A 62 -7.66 -6.24 15.31
CA ASN A 62 -8.76 -6.64 16.19
C ASN A 62 -9.51 -7.87 15.66
N LYS A 63 -9.63 -8.01 14.34
CA LYS A 63 -10.29 -9.14 13.70
C LYS A 63 -9.33 -10.28 13.34
N GLY A 64 -8.01 -10.05 13.48
CA GLY A 64 -6.99 -11.07 13.22
C GLY A 64 -6.87 -11.43 11.73
N TYR A 65 -7.13 -10.49 10.82
CA TYR A 65 -7.02 -10.75 9.39
C TYR A 65 -5.60 -11.12 8.99
N LYS A 66 -5.49 -12.13 8.14
CA LYS A 66 -4.23 -12.51 7.49
C LYS A 66 -4.12 -11.79 6.16
N THR A 67 -3.46 -10.65 6.13
CA THR A 67 -3.34 -9.82 4.93
C THR A 67 -2.03 -10.04 4.18
N VAL A 68 -2.09 -9.92 2.85
CA VAL A 68 -0.93 -9.67 2.00
C VAL A 68 -1.04 -8.22 1.55
N ASN A 69 -0.23 -7.35 2.15
CA ASN A 69 -0.29 -5.92 1.89
C ASN A 69 0.68 -5.49 0.79
N MET A 70 0.31 -4.48 0.01
CA MET A 70 1.12 -3.96 -1.09
C MET A 70 0.97 -2.45 -1.23
N LEU A 71 1.90 -1.80 -1.94
CA LEU A 71 1.78 -0.40 -2.39
C LEU A 71 1.34 -0.37 -3.85
N GLY A 72 2.11 -0.94 -4.74
CA GLY A 72 1.76 -1.15 -6.13
C GLY A 72 1.83 -2.62 -6.52
N CYS A 73 1.28 -2.93 -7.69
CA CYS A 73 1.31 -4.24 -8.31
C CYS A 73 1.30 -4.12 -9.83
N HIS A 74 1.08 -5.23 -10.54
CA HIS A 74 0.95 -5.25 -12.01
C HIS A 74 -0.34 -4.60 -12.52
N ASP A 75 -1.34 -4.41 -11.66
CA ASP A 75 -2.58 -3.70 -11.97
C ASP A 75 -2.51 -2.22 -11.51
N GLY A 76 -3.60 -1.49 -11.69
CA GLY A 76 -3.70 -0.12 -11.22
C GLY A 76 -3.82 -0.01 -9.70
N ILE A 77 -3.70 1.20 -9.19
CA ILE A 77 -3.88 1.52 -7.78
C ILE A 77 -5.38 1.52 -7.49
N PRO A 78 -5.88 0.61 -6.64
CA PRO A 78 -7.30 0.55 -6.28
C PRO A 78 -7.66 1.75 -5.40
N VAL A 79 -8.79 2.38 -5.69
CA VAL A 79 -9.28 3.54 -4.94
C VAL A 79 -10.76 3.42 -4.60
N LEU A 80 -11.59 2.82 -5.46
CA LEU A 80 -13.00 2.60 -5.13
C LEU A 80 -13.21 1.57 -4.02
N ASP A 81 -12.24 0.71 -3.80
CA ASP A 81 -12.29 -0.27 -2.72
C ASP A 81 -12.43 0.40 -1.34
N LEU A 82 -12.00 1.67 -1.21
CA LEU A 82 -12.12 2.46 0.02
C LEU A 82 -13.54 2.97 0.31
N LYS A 83 -14.44 2.84 -0.66
CA LYS A 83 -15.76 3.46 -0.65
C LYS A 83 -16.77 2.78 0.26
N GLY A 84 -17.71 3.56 0.79
CA GLY A 84 -18.92 3.06 1.42
C GLY A 84 -19.91 2.48 0.41
N LYS A 85 -20.84 1.66 0.88
CA LYS A 85 -21.85 1.00 0.05
C LYS A 85 -23.21 0.96 0.73
N LYS A 86 -24.26 1.15 -0.04
CA LYS A 86 -25.62 0.88 0.42
C LYS A 86 -25.96 -0.60 0.23
N VAL A 87 -26.20 -1.30 1.34
CA VAL A 87 -26.54 -2.74 1.35
C VAL A 87 -27.87 -2.89 2.09
N ASN A 88 -28.85 -3.55 1.46
CA ASN A 88 -30.19 -3.80 2.05
C ASN A 88 -30.85 -2.56 2.63
N GLY A 89 -30.71 -1.40 1.95
CA GLY A 89 -31.31 -0.13 2.38
C GLY A 89 -30.48 0.66 3.41
N LYS A 90 -29.48 0.08 4.06
CA LYS A 90 -28.59 0.72 5.03
C LYS A 90 -27.27 1.11 4.34
N TYR A 91 -26.77 2.32 4.64
CA TYR A 91 -25.47 2.76 4.17
C TYR A 91 -24.38 2.33 5.15
N ASN A 92 -23.47 1.52 4.66
CA ASN A 92 -22.22 1.17 5.35
C ASN A 92 -21.12 2.15 4.91
N LYS A 93 -20.46 2.79 5.87
CA LYS A 93 -19.41 3.77 5.61
C LYS A 93 -18.20 3.11 4.96
N GLY A 94 -17.48 3.87 4.14
CA GLY A 94 -16.16 3.52 3.63
C GLY A 94 -15.05 3.83 4.63
N LEU A 95 -13.82 3.51 4.25
CA LEU A 95 -12.62 3.97 4.95
C LEU A 95 -12.34 5.45 4.67
N LEU A 96 -12.80 5.95 3.52
CA LEU A 96 -12.77 7.35 3.10
C LEU A 96 -14.15 7.79 2.60
N GLU A 97 -14.39 9.09 2.65
CA GLU A 97 -15.56 9.70 2.04
C GLU A 97 -15.38 9.86 0.51
N ASP A 98 -16.48 9.94 -0.24
CA ASP A 98 -16.46 9.97 -1.70
C ASP A 98 -15.59 11.11 -2.29
N ASN A 99 -15.60 12.29 -1.66
CA ASN A 99 -14.79 13.43 -2.08
C ASN A 99 -13.29 13.22 -1.84
N GLU A 100 -12.91 12.49 -0.79
CA GLU A 100 -11.52 12.13 -0.51
C GLU A 100 -11.00 11.13 -1.55
N ILE A 101 -11.82 10.13 -1.90
CA ILE A 101 -11.53 9.15 -2.97
C ILE A 101 -11.36 9.87 -4.31
N GLU A 102 -12.25 10.81 -4.64
CA GLU A 102 -12.15 11.58 -5.87
C GLU A 102 -10.87 12.42 -5.91
N THR A 103 -10.50 13.03 -4.79
CA THR A 103 -9.24 13.79 -4.65
C THR A 103 -8.02 12.92 -4.88
N ILE A 104 -7.99 11.68 -4.38
CA ILE A 104 -6.90 10.73 -4.64
C ILE A 104 -6.83 10.39 -6.12
N MET A 105 -7.96 10.04 -6.75
CA MET A 105 -8.02 9.70 -8.18
C MET A 105 -7.50 10.85 -9.03
N ASP A 106 -7.98 12.07 -8.79
CA ASP A 106 -7.57 13.27 -9.53
C ASP A 106 -6.08 13.57 -9.32
N THR A 107 -5.55 13.34 -8.11
CA THR A 107 -4.12 13.50 -7.83
C THR A 107 -3.28 12.52 -8.64
N ILE A 108 -3.66 11.24 -8.70
CA ILE A 108 -2.93 10.22 -9.48
C ILE A 108 -3.02 10.54 -10.97
N ILE A 109 -4.21 10.92 -11.48
CA ILE A 109 -4.41 11.29 -12.89
C ILE A 109 -3.58 12.52 -13.26
N LYS A 110 -3.59 13.56 -12.41
CA LYS A 110 -2.78 14.77 -12.61
C LYS A 110 -1.27 14.47 -12.67
N ARG A 111 -0.83 13.43 -11.98
CA ARG A 111 0.55 12.93 -11.99
C ARG A 111 0.82 11.93 -13.12
N GLY A 112 -0.07 11.87 -14.11
CA GLY A 112 0.08 11.07 -15.33
C GLY A 112 -0.46 9.65 -15.26
N GLY A 113 -1.20 9.31 -14.20
CA GLY A 113 -1.93 8.05 -14.12
C GLY A 113 -2.99 7.95 -15.23
N ARG A 114 -3.28 6.74 -15.66
CA ARG A 114 -4.23 6.47 -16.75
C ARG A 114 -5.36 5.54 -16.29
N VAL A 115 -6.52 5.74 -16.91
CA VAL A 115 -7.71 4.91 -16.74
C VAL A 115 -8.20 4.47 -18.11
N LYS A 116 -8.91 3.35 -18.17
CA LYS A 116 -9.41 2.81 -19.44
C LYS A 116 -10.36 3.78 -20.14
N ASN A 117 -11.34 4.31 -19.40
CA ASN A 117 -12.34 5.25 -19.92
C ASN A 117 -12.58 6.32 -18.85
N LEU A 118 -12.31 7.60 -19.19
CA LEU A 118 -12.51 8.71 -18.26
C LEU A 118 -13.97 9.15 -18.24
N TYR A 119 -14.64 9.04 -19.40
CA TYR A 119 -16.03 9.43 -19.58
C TYR A 119 -16.80 8.33 -20.31
N ASP A 120 -18.09 8.22 -20.02
CA ASP A 120 -19.01 7.40 -20.79
C ASP A 120 -19.36 8.07 -22.14
N PRO A 121 -20.09 7.38 -23.04
CA PRO A 121 -20.51 7.97 -24.30
C PRO A 121 -21.37 9.23 -24.17
N SER A 122 -21.98 9.48 -23.00
CA SER A 122 -22.74 10.71 -22.70
C SER A 122 -21.86 11.86 -22.19
N GLY A 123 -20.57 11.65 -22.03
CA GLY A 123 -19.63 12.63 -21.49
C GLY A 123 -19.63 12.72 -19.96
N LYS A 124 -20.29 11.81 -19.25
CA LYS A 124 -20.29 11.76 -17.79
C LYS A 124 -19.04 11.03 -17.30
N LYS A 125 -18.35 11.63 -16.30
CA LYS A 125 -17.20 11.00 -15.64
C LYS A 125 -17.61 9.67 -15.00
N ILE A 126 -16.90 8.60 -15.37
CA ILE A 126 -17.12 7.27 -14.84
C ILE A 126 -16.30 7.11 -13.56
N SER A 127 -16.86 6.49 -12.54
CA SER A 127 -16.09 6.05 -11.36
C SER A 127 -15.19 4.89 -11.73
N TYR A 128 -13.90 4.95 -11.35
CA TYR A 128 -12.92 3.90 -11.59
C TYR A 128 -12.66 3.12 -10.32
N TYR A 129 -12.52 1.80 -10.46
CA TYR A 129 -12.06 1.00 -9.34
C TYR A 129 -10.55 1.13 -9.12
N GLN A 130 -9.78 1.45 -10.19
CA GLN A 130 -8.33 1.63 -10.13
C GLN A 130 -7.82 2.68 -11.11
N VAL A 131 -6.69 3.31 -10.78
CA VAL A 131 -5.92 4.20 -11.67
C VAL A 131 -4.56 3.58 -11.95
N ASN A 132 -4.23 3.37 -13.23
CA ASN A 132 -2.95 2.76 -13.62
C ASN A 132 -1.82 3.79 -13.57
N ALA A 133 -0.86 3.54 -12.72
CA ALA A 133 0.38 4.29 -12.54
C ALA A 133 1.38 3.42 -11.76
N THR A 134 2.68 3.69 -11.88
CA THR A 134 3.61 3.20 -10.85
C THR A 134 3.31 3.91 -9.55
N PHE A 135 3.53 3.24 -8.42
CA PHE A 135 3.28 3.85 -7.12
C PHE A 135 4.18 5.08 -6.88
N PHE A 136 5.43 5.01 -7.39
CA PHE A 136 6.37 6.14 -7.34
C PHE A 136 5.85 7.37 -8.09
N SER A 137 5.35 7.20 -9.32
CA SER A 137 4.75 8.32 -10.06
C SER A 137 3.47 8.84 -9.41
N ALA A 138 2.65 7.94 -8.83
CA ALA A 138 1.46 8.34 -8.07
C ALA A 138 1.80 9.20 -6.84
N LEU A 139 2.98 9.00 -6.24
CA LEU A 139 3.50 9.86 -5.16
C LEU A 139 4.17 11.15 -5.66
N GLY A 140 4.13 11.46 -6.97
CA GLY A 140 4.77 12.63 -7.55
C GLY A 140 6.27 12.48 -7.73
N GLU A 141 6.78 11.26 -7.81
CA GLU A 141 8.18 10.91 -7.97
C GLU A 141 9.07 11.45 -6.82
N ASP A 142 8.49 11.53 -5.62
CA ASP A 142 9.17 11.95 -4.39
C ASP A 142 9.75 10.73 -3.66
N GLU A 143 11.07 10.63 -3.60
CA GLU A 143 11.79 9.52 -2.95
C GLU A 143 11.53 9.48 -1.43
N LYS A 144 11.32 10.62 -0.77
CA LYS A 144 11.01 10.65 0.67
C LYS A 144 9.64 10.05 0.93
N LYS A 145 8.63 10.41 0.11
CA LYS A 145 7.29 9.82 0.19
C LYS A 145 7.34 8.32 -0.07
N LEU A 146 8.07 7.88 -1.11
CA LEU A 146 8.20 6.45 -1.42
C LEU A 146 8.86 5.68 -0.27
N LEU A 147 9.94 6.19 0.29
CA LEU A 147 10.65 5.53 1.38
C LEU A 147 9.81 5.46 2.65
N LEU A 148 9.09 6.53 2.98
CA LEU A 148 8.15 6.55 4.11
C LEU A 148 6.99 5.58 3.88
N ALA A 149 6.38 5.57 2.68
CA ALA A 149 5.32 4.61 2.33
C ALA A 149 5.81 3.16 2.51
N ARG A 150 7.03 2.86 2.05
CA ARG A 150 7.65 1.55 2.23
C ARG A 150 7.87 1.20 3.70
N ALA A 151 8.36 2.15 4.49
CA ALA A 151 8.54 1.94 5.92
C ALA A 151 7.20 1.62 6.61
N ILE A 152 6.15 2.40 6.31
CA ILE A 152 4.81 2.17 6.86
C ILE A 152 4.29 0.79 6.43
N GLN A 153 4.36 0.45 5.12
CA GLN A 153 3.94 -0.86 4.60
C GLN A 153 4.62 -2.02 5.36
N LEU A 154 5.93 -1.95 5.55
CA LEU A 154 6.69 -2.99 6.23
C LEU A 154 6.36 -3.11 7.73
N PHE A 155 5.80 -2.07 8.34
CA PHE A 155 5.35 -2.08 9.72
C PHE A 155 3.85 -2.38 9.88
N MET A 156 3.05 -2.31 8.80
CA MET A 156 1.65 -2.76 8.82
C MET A 156 1.54 -4.25 9.17
N PRO A 157 0.42 -4.68 9.77
CA PRO A 157 0.12 -6.10 9.95
C PRO A 157 0.08 -6.82 8.59
N GLY A 158 0.40 -8.12 8.59
CA GLY A 158 0.37 -8.95 7.40
C GLY A 158 1.73 -9.21 6.75
N ILE A 159 1.70 -9.81 5.56
CA ILE A 159 2.87 -10.16 4.75
C ILE A 159 3.06 -9.06 3.70
N PRO A 160 4.16 -8.29 3.74
CA PRO A 160 4.40 -7.25 2.73
C PRO A 160 4.84 -7.87 1.40
N GLN A 161 4.08 -7.58 0.35
CA GLN A 161 4.44 -7.86 -1.05
C GLN A 161 5.02 -6.60 -1.68
N VAL A 162 6.19 -6.71 -2.27
CA VAL A 162 6.88 -5.58 -2.90
C VAL A 162 6.90 -5.76 -4.41
N TRP A 163 6.24 -4.86 -5.12
CA TRP A 163 6.32 -4.80 -6.58
C TRP A 163 7.71 -4.30 -7.01
N TYR A 164 8.31 -4.96 -8.00
CA TYR A 164 9.68 -4.65 -8.40
C TYR A 164 9.87 -3.20 -8.87
N LEU A 165 8.90 -2.62 -9.61
CA LEU A 165 9.00 -1.22 -10.04
C LEU A 165 8.98 -0.25 -8.85
N ASP A 166 8.23 -0.56 -7.78
CA ASP A 166 8.24 0.29 -6.58
C ASP A 166 9.58 0.20 -5.85
N LEU A 167 10.21 -1.00 -5.83
CA LEU A 167 11.54 -1.17 -5.26
C LEU A 167 12.57 -0.30 -6.00
N PHE A 168 12.52 -0.30 -7.34
CA PHE A 168 13.45 0.45 -8.17
C PHE A 168 13.05 1.92 -8.40
N ALA A 169 12.00 2.42 -7.71
CA ALA A 169 11.43 3.76 -7.92
C ALA A 169 11.14 4.00 -9.42
N GLY A 170 10.52 3.00 -10.07
CA GLY A 170 10.22 3.03 -11.49
C GLY A 170 9.12 4.04 -11.81
N LYS A 171 9.31 4.79 -12.88
CA LYS A 171 8.37 5.80 -13.36
C LYS A 171 7.37 5.23 -14.35
N ASN A 172 6.28 5.97 -14.58
CA ASN A 172 5.29 5.66 -15.60
C ASN A 172 5.90 5.48 -16.98
N ASN A 173 5.60 4.36 -17.65
CA ASN A 173 6.05 4.09 -19.02
C ASN A 173 4.99 4.46 -20.04
N TYR A 174 4.96 5.74 -20.44
CA TYR A 174 3.97 6.25 -21.40
C TYR A 174 4.15 5.61 -22.78
N LYS A 175 5.39 5.31 -23.20
CA LYS A 175 5.65 4.68 -24.51
C LYS A 175 5.02 3.28 -24.60
N ALA A 176 5.13 2.48 -23.54
CA ALA A 176 4.51 1.17 -23.49
C ALA A 176 2.98 1.30 -23.46
N ALA A 177 2.46 2.21 -22.65
CA ALA A 177 1.03 2.48 -22.57
C ALA A 177 0.43 2.91 -23.92
N ASP A 178 1.11 3.77 -24.66
CA ASP A 178 0.63 4.27 -25.97
C ASP A 178 0.68 3.18 -27.06
N LYS A 179 1.65 2.25 -26.98
CA LYS A 179 1.77 1.13 -27.93
C LYS A 179 0.74 0.01 -27.67
N GLY A 180 0.24 -0.13 -26.47
CA GLY A 180 -0.60 -1.25 -26.04
C GLY A 180 -2.07 -1.20 -26.55
N GLY A 181 -2.45 -0.22 -27.37
CA GLY A 181 -3.80 -0.09 -27.90
C GLY A 181 -4.88 0.05 -26.81
N SER A 182 -6.02 -0.60 -26.98
CA SER A 182 -7.16 -0.48 -26.03
C SER A 182 -6.88 -0.99 -24.61
N GLY A 183 -5.88 -1.86 -24.43
CA GLY A 183 -5.41 -2.38 -23.14
C GLY A 183 -4.16 -1.68 -22.60
N GLY A 184 -3.59 -0.78 -23.37
CA GLY A 184 -2.25 -0.21 -23.12
C GLY A 184 -2.11 0.59 -21.85
N HIS A 185 -3.20 1.14 -21.30
CA HIS A 185 -3.18 1.84 -20.01
C HIS A 185 -2.57 0.99 -18.88
N LYS A 186 -2.66 -0.34 -18.95
CA LYS A 186 -2.07 -1.25 -17.97
C LYS A 186 -0.54 -1.40 -18.12
N GLU A 187 0.01 -1.12 -19.30
CA GLU A 187 1.44 -1.26 -19.56
C GLU A 187 2.27 -0.13 -18.92
N ILE A 188 1.61 0.90 -18.39
CA ILE A 188 2.26 2.07 -17.78
C ILE A 188 3.12 1.71 -16.57
N ASN A 189 2.76 0.66 -15.82
CA ASN A 189 3.45 0.19 -14.61
C ASN A 189 4.00 -1.24 -14.75
N ARG A 190 4.30 -1.68 -15.99
CA ARG A 190 4.82 -3.02 -16.30
C ARG A 190 6.13 -2.99 -17.06
N THR A 191 6.95 -1.96 -16.88
CA THR A 191 8.25 -1.85 -17.55
C THR A 191 9.12 -3.05 -17.24
N THR A 192 9.59 -3.77 -18.26
CA THR A 192 10.61 -4.80 -18.10
C THR A 192 11.95 -4.12 -17.86
N LEU A 193 12.63 -4.49 -16.78
CA LEU A 193 13.98 -4.02 -16.46
C LEU A 193 15.00 -4.95 -17.09
N SER A 194 16.01 -4.39 -17.77
CA SER A 194 17.19 -5.13 -18.20
C SER A 194 18.13 -5.41 -17.03
N ASN A 195 19.10 -6.29 -17.19
CA ASN A 195 20.13 -6.53 -16.17
C ASN A 195 20.90 -5.24 -15.84
N SER A 196 21.19 -4.39 -16.83
CA SER A 196 21.84 -3.10 -16.63
C SER A 196 20.97 -2.16 -15.77
N ASP A 197 19.65 -2.07 -16.06
CA ASP A 197 18.72 -1.27 -15.26
C ASP A 197 18.69 -1.72 -13.80
N ILE A 198 18.75 -3.03 -13.57
CA ILE A 198 18.77 -3.61 -12.22
C ILE A 198 20.10 -3.27 -11.53
N GLU A 199 21.24 -3.49 -12.18
CA GLU A 199 22.57 -3.21 -11.62
C GLU A 199 22.72 -1.72 -11.26
N GLU A 200 22.33 -0.82 -12.15
CA GLU A 200 22.33 0.63 -11.92
C GLU A 200 21.33 1.01 -10.82
N GLY A 201 20.14 0.40 -10.86
CA GLY A 201 19.09 0.63 -9.87
C GLY A 201 19.55 0.27 -8.47
N LEU A 202 20.26 -0.85 -8.30
CA LEU A 202 20.80 -1.28 -7.01
C LEU A 202 21.80 -0.31 -6.38
N GLN A 203 22.40 0.59 -7.17
CA GLN A 203 23.29 1.64 -6.64
C GLN A 203 22.55 2.87 -6.12
N LYS A 204 21.26 3.02 -6.42
CA LYS A 204 20.49 4.20 -6.01
C LYS A 204 20.22 4.20 -4.50
N PRO A 205 20.42 5.34 -3.80
CA PRO A 205 20.17 5.43 -2.35
C PRO A 205 18.76 5.00 -1.94
N ILE A 206 17.75 5.36 -2.74
CA ILE A 206 16.36 4.98 -2.48
C ILE A 206 16.15 3.47 -2.49
N VAL A 207 16.79 2.75 -3.41
CA VAL A 207 16.73 1.28 -3.49
C VAL A 207 17.45 0.66 -2.30
N GLN A 208 18.65 1.13 -1.99
CA GLN A 208 19.45 0.63 -0.86
C GLN A 208 18.73 0.83 0.48
N ASN A 209 18.08 1.98 0.67
CA ASN A 209 17.31 2.25 1.88
C ASN A 209 16.06 1.34 1.99
N GLN A 210 15.35 1.11 0.89
CA GLN A 210 14.24 0.14 0.89
C GLN A 210 14.73 -1.28 1.20
N LEU A 211 15.83 -1.74 0.58
CA LEU A 211 16.44 -3.05 0.86
C LEU A 211 16.87 -3.18 2.33
N LYS A 212 17.40 -2.11 2.93
CA LYS A 212 17.75 -2.08 4.34
C LYS A 212 16.52 -2.27 5.24
N LEU A 213 15.42 -1.58 4.95
CA LEU A 213 14.14 -1.74 5.66
C LEU A 213 13.57 -3.15 5.49
N MET A 214 13.59 -3.70 4.27
CA MET A 214 13.14 -5.07 3.98
C MET A 214 13.98 -6.11 4.74
N ARG A 215 15.31 -5.91 4.83
CA ARG A 215 16.18 -6.77 5.61
C ARG A 215 15.80 -6.74 7.09
N LEU A 216 15.55 -5.57 7.67
CA LEU A 216 15.07 -5.45 9.05
C LEU A 216 13.77 -6.23 9.24
N ARG A 217 12.78 -6.04 8.35
CA ARG A 217 11.49 -6.76 8.42
C ARG A 217 11.67 -8.28 8.40
N ASN A 218 12.61 -8.79 7.60
CA ASN A 218 12.82 -10.23 7.42
C ASN A 218 13.69 -10.87 8.53
N THR A 219 14.53 -10.08 9.21
CA THR A 219 15.51 -10.64 10.15
C THR A 219 15.20 -10.40 11.63
N LEU A 220 14.45 -9.33 11.93
CA LEU A 220 14.14 -9.01 13.33
C LEU A 220 13.02 -9.91 13.87
N LYS A 221 13.30 -10.62 14.96
CA LYS A 221 12.32 -11.47 15.65
C LYS A 221 11.08 -10.70 16.12
N ALA A 222 11.20 -9.38 16.33
CA ALA A 222 10.07 -8.54 16.74
C ALA A 222 8.86 -8.73 15.83
N PHE A 223 9.07 -8.84 14.52
CA PHE A 223 7.99 -8.96 13.52
C PHE A 223 7.25 -10.31 13.53
N ASN A 224 7.73 -11.29 14.32
CA ASN A 224 7.00 -12.54 14.58
C ASN A 224 6.11 -12.45 15.85
N GLY A 225 5.99 -11.28 16.43
CA GLY A 225 5.24 -11.02 17.65
C GLY A 225 3.94 -10.24 17.42
N VAL A 226 3.64 -9.40 18.39
CA VAL A 226 2.42 -8.60 18.40
C VAL A 226 2.72 -7.16 17.93
N VAL A 227 1.84 -6.64 17.08
CA VAL A 227 1.86 -5.24 16.65
C VAL A 227 0.93 -4.41 17.53
N SER A 228 1.37 -3.20 17.86
CA SER A 228 0.57 -2.19 18.54
C SER A 228 0.66 -0.85 17.81
N LEU A 229 -0.46 -0.15 17.78
CA LEU A 229 -0.58 1.22 17.26
C LEU A 229 -0.58 2.14 18.48
N ASN A 230 0.45 2.95 18.58
CA ASN A 230 0.62 3.84 19.73
C ASN A 230 -0.10 5.17 19.45
N GLU A 231 -0.55 5.83 20.51
CA GLU A 231 -1.13 7.17 20.40
C GLU A 231 -0.13 8.15 19.79
N SER A 232 -0.59 8.95 18.84
CA SER A 232 0.18 9.97 18.14
C SER A 232 -0.77 11.06 17.62
N LEU A 233 -0.20 12.20 17.22
CA LEU A 233 -0.95 13.23 16.52
C LEU A 233 -1.41 12.70 15.15
N GLU A 234 -2.46 13.29 14.56
CA GLU A 234 -2.97 12.86 13.25
C GLU A 234 -1.93 12.94 12.12
N ASN A 235 -0.96 13.86 12.24
CA ASN A 235 0.16 14.00 11.30
C ASN A 235 1.41 13.18 11.67
N GLU A 236 1.26 12.26 12.60
CA GLU A 236 2.30 11.32 13.03
C GLU A 236 1.76 9.89 12.96
N LEU A 237 2.69 8.93 12.93
CA LEU A 237 2.35 7.51 12.95
C LEU A 237 3.39 6.76 13.76
N HIS A 238 2.92 6.05 14.80
CA HIS A 238 3.76 5.26 15.68
C HIS A 238 3.27 3.81 15.72
N ILE A 239 4.07 2.90 15.16
CA ILE A 239 3.77 1.46 15.11
C ILE A 239 4.90 0.68 15.80
N THR A 240 4.56 -0.21 16.72
CA THR A 240 5.53 -1.01 17.46
C THR A 240 5.21 -2.50 17.30
N TRP A 241 6.21 -3.27 16.94
CA TRP A 241 6.21 -4.73 16.99
C TRP A 241 7.02 -5.22 18.16
N LYS A 242 6.52 -6.22 18.90
CA LYS A 242 7.19 -6.80 20.06
C LYS A 242 7.04 -8.31 20.09
N ASN A 243 8.16 -9.00 20.26
CA ASN A 243 8.22 -10.43 20.48
C ASN A 243 9.24 -10.71 21.60
N ASN A 244 8.74 -11.05 22.79
CA ASN A 244 9.57 -11.16 24.01
C ASN A 244 10.40 -9.87 24.21
N ASN A 245 11.73 -9.99 24.21
CA ASN A 245 12.66 -8.86 24.37
C ASN A 245 13.02 -8.17 23.04
N SER A 246 12.51 -8.67 21.91
CA SER A 246 12.77 -8.05 20.62
C SER A 246 11.72 -7.00 20.30
N ILE A 247 12.16 -5.80 19.95
CA ILE A 247 11.32 -4.66 19.61
C ILE A 247 11.72 -4.11 18.24
N ALA A 248 10.72 -3.66 17.47
CA ALA A 248 10.90 -2.82 16.29
C ALA A 248 9.80 -1.75 16.31
N ALA A 249 10.17 -0.48 16.32
CA ALA A 249 9.24 0.64 16.39
C ALA A 249 9.52 1.64 15.27
N LEU A 250 8.47 2.00 14.53
CA LEU A 250 8.44 3.07 13.54
C LEU A 250 7.85 4.32 14.19
N LYS A 251 8.52 5.46 14.04
CA LYS A 251 7.98 6.79 14.31
C LYS A 251 8.12 7.63 13.06
N ALA A 252 7.03 8.14 12.55
CA ALA A 252 6.98 8.91 11.30
C ALA A 252 6.27 10.25 11.49
N ASN A 253 6.74 11.26 10.78
CA ASN A 253 6.10 12.56 10.61
C ASN A 253 5.62 12.69 9.16
N LEU A 254 4.31 12.77 8.97
CA LEU A 254 3.65 12.77 7.68
C LEU A 254 3.75 14.12 6.93
N LYS A 255 4.06 15.22 7.64
CA LYS A 255 4.25 16.55 7.03
C LYS A 255 5.63 16.72 6.42
N THR A 256 6.65 16.17 7.09
CA THR A 256 8.05 16.30 6.66
C THR A 256 8.56 15.09 5.90
N PHE A 257 7.77 13.99 5.87
CA PHE A 257 8.13 12.69 5.32
C PHE A 257 9.40 12.10 5.91
N THR A 258 9.69 12.46 7.17
CA THR A 258 10.81 11.92 7.93
C THR A 258 10.35 10.83 8.88
N PHE A 259 11.21 9.85 9.13
CA PHE A 259 10.90 8.79 10.08
C PHE A 259 12.16 8.20 10.71
N SER A 260 11.95 7.50 11.79
CA SER A 260 12.98 6.70 12.44
C SER A 260 12.47 5.29 12.72
N VAL A 261 13.38 4.33 12.66
CA VAL A 261 13.14 2.95 13.07
C VAL A 261 14.05 2.63 14.24
N GLN A 262 13.44 2.34 15.39
CA GLN A 262 14.14 1.88 16.57
C GLN A 262 13.96 0.36 16.69
N TYR A 263 15.05 -0.38 16.95
CA TYR A 263 14.97 -1.84 17.04
C TYR A 263 16.02 -2.41 17.97
N SER A 264 15.73 -3.56 18.56
CA SER A 264 16.67 -4.29 19.41
C SER A 264 17.51 -5.27 18.60
N GLU A 265 18.83 -5.18 18.73
CA GLU A 265 19.78 -6.12 18.17
C GLU A 265 20.82 -6.48 19.23
N LYS A 266 21.07 -7.78 19.49
CA LYS A 266 22.03 -8.27 20.48
C LYS A 266 21.85 -7.64 21.87
N ASN A 267 20.58 -7.44 22.31
CA ASN A 267 20.19 -6.75 23.55
C ASN A 267 20.51 -5.25 23.61
N GLU A 268 20.93 -4.64 22.53
CA GLU A 268 21.11 -3.19 22.39
C GLU A 268 19.97 -2.58 21.60
N LEU A 269 19.61 -1.34 21.92
CA LEU A 269 18.62 -0.57 21.20
C LEU A 269 19.33 0.31 20.16
N LYS A 270 19.04 0.08 18.89
CA LYS A 270 19.57 0.84 17.76
C LYS A 270 18.50 1.72 17.14
N THR A 271 18.89 2.85 16.58
CA THR A 271 18.00 3.76 15.87
C THR A 271 18.57 4.07 14.49
N LEU A 272 17.71 3.97 13.48
CA LEU A 272 17.98 4.46 12.12
C LEU A 272 17.05 5.63 11.85
N VAL A 273 17.59 6.69 11.27
CA VAL A 273 16.86 7.89 10.85
C VAL A 273 16.95 7.98 9.33
N PHE A 274 15.80 8.30 8.68
CA PHE A 274 15.68 8.41 7.23
C PHE A 274 15.02 9.73 6.84
#